data_6ac010c326a6fc67bb93fe4da165a986
#
_entry.id   6ac010c326a6fc67bb93fe4da165a986
#
_cell.length_a   1.000
_cell.length_b   1.000
_cell.length_c   1.000
_cell.angle_alpha   90.00
_cell.angle_beta   90.00
_cell.angle_gamma   90.00
#
_symmetry.space_group_name_H-M   'P 1'
#
loop_
_entity.id
_entity.type
_entity.pdbx_description
1 polymer ?
#
loop_
_entity_poly.entity_id
_entity_poly.type
_entity_poly.pdbx_seq_one_letter_code
_entity_poly.pdbx_strand_id
1 'polypeptide(L)'
;GVLAKSSWNPLVAGSMVKSIEAFSYDIDPVTGEITYYDDMSGANVLSRTDQNNMLNAEEAEHCGLSDGTAATGEELAKLLNLEEWIEIDQFGREIASDWWKTLDSWKEGQQDLMQRVQGNVDGKTQKQRLVNQIKAIEELIRWERKLGETAAMASGGALSKDGLIRLRGMILRLKQQLQYVED
;
A
#
# COMPACT_ATOMS: atom_id res chain seq x y z
N GLY A 1 0.83 25.59 -17.66
CA GLY A 1 1.24 24.28 -17.21
C GLY A 1 1.43 23.37 -18.39
N VAL A 2 2.67 23.08 -18.74
CA VAL A 2 3.02 22.03 -19.71
C VAL A 2 2.89 20.73 -18.93
N LEU A 3 1.71 20.13 -18.93
CA LEU A 3 1.63 18.68 -18.78
C LEU A 3 2.27 18.15 -20.04
N ALA A 4 3.49 17.62 -19.90
CA ALA A 4 4.12 16.85 -20.95
C ALA A 4 3.07 15.89 -21.53
N LYS A 5 2.96 15.86 -22.84
CA LYS A 5 2.26 14.81 -23.55
C LYS A 5 3.03 13.51 -23.31
N SER A 6 2.87 12.90 -22.15
CA SER A 6 3.20 11.48 -22.06
C SER A 6 2.17 10.78 -22.93
N SER A 7 2.55 10.49 -24.14
CA SER A 7 1.81 9.56 -25.00
C SER A 7 2.00 8.18 -24.40
N TRP A 8 1.23 7.85 -23.39
CA TRP A 8 1.25 6.53 -22.77
C TRP A 8 0.96 5.50 -23.85
N ASN A 9 1.97 4.71 -24.17
CA ASN A 9 1.77 3.64 -25.12
C ASN A 9 0.87 2.56 -24.47
N PRO A 10 -0.25 2.19 -25.11
CA PRO A 10 -1.18 1.19 -24.55
C PRO A 10 -0.52 -0.16 -24.27
N LEU A 11 0.56 -0.52 -24.99
CA LEU A 11 1.28 -1.77 -24.78
C LEU A 11 2.04 -1.77 -23.44
N VAL A 12 2.63 -0.64 -23.05
CA VAL A 12 3.28 -0.51 -21.73
C VAL A 12 2.25 -0.67 -20.60
N ALA A 13 1.10 0.00 -20.71
CA ALA A 13 0.01 -0.17 -19.75
C ALA A 13 -0.53 -1.63 -19.76
N GLY A 14 -0.62 -2.26 -20.92
CA GLY A 14 -1.01 -3.66 -21.09
C GLY A 14 -0.05 -4.61 -20.36
N SER A 15 1.26 -4.38 -20.43
CA SER A 15 2.28 -5.21 -19.79
C SER A 15 2.15 -5.23 -18.25
N MET A 16 1.57 -4.19 -17.66
CA MET A 16 1.39 -4.08 -16.21
C MET A 16 0.14 -4.81 -15.68
N VAL A 17 -0.84 -5.10 -16.54
CA VAL A 17 -2.14 -5.66 -16.13
C VAL A 17 -2.48 -7.00 -16.77
N LYS A 18 -1.82 -7.38 -17.87
CA LYS A 18 -2.12 -8.58 -18.66
C LYS A 18 -1.00 -9.61 -18.53
N SER A 19 -1.10 -10.48 -17.56
CA SER A 19 -0.11 -11.55 -17.32
C SER A 19 -0.11 -12.66 -18.39
N ILE A 20 -1.08 -12.66 -19.32
CA ILE A 20 -1.18 -13.66 -20.39
C ILE A 20 -0.55 -13.24 -21.71
N GLU A 21 -0.12 -11.99 -21.81
CA GLU A 21 0.48 -11.41 -23.02
C GLU A 21 1.95 -11.05 -22.74
N ALA A 22 2.82 -11.29 -23.70
CA ALA A 22 4.21 -10.85 -23.67
C ALA A 22 4.34 -9.50 -24.35
N PHE A 23 5.20 -8.63 -23.81
CA PHE A 23 5.48 -7.31 -24.37
C PHE A 23 6.98 -7.07 -24.39
N SER A 24 7.44 -6.42 -25.46
CA SER A 24 8.86 -6.04 -25.62
C SER A 24 8.99 -4.69 -26.32
N TYR A 25 10.21 -4.18 -26.40
CA TYR A 25 10.50 -2.93 -27.11
C TYR A 25 11.94 -2.87 -27.60
N ASP A 26 12.16 -2.05 -28.62
CA ASP A 26 13.48 -1.64 -29.11
C ASP A 26 13.68 -0.13 -28.93
N ILE A 27 14.92 0.25 -28.78
CA ILE A 27 15.35 1.66 -28.79
C ILE A 27 16.25 1.84 -29.99
N ASP A 28 15.90 2.75 -30.90
CA ASP A 28 16.79 3.12 -32.00
C ASP A 28 18.06 3.79 -31.43
N PRO A 29 19.25 3.24 -31.71
CA PRO A 29 20.50 3.75 -31.10
C PRO A 29 20.93 5.11 -31.64
N VAL A 30 20.32 5.60 -32.73
CA VAL A 30 20.66 6.88 -33.36
C VAL A 30 19.64 7.97 -32.95
N THR A 31 18.37 7.64 -32.98
CA THR A 31 17.28 8.60 -32.73
C THR A 31 16.76 8.55 -31.29
N GLY A 32 16.97 7.44 -30.56
CA GLY A 32 16.39 7.19 -29.26
C GLY A 32 14.88 6.87 -29.30
N GLU A 33 14.31 6.70 -30.50
CA GLU A 33 12.90 6.38 -30.65
C GLU A 33 12.59 4.96 -30.14
N ILE A 34 11.50 4.83 -29.37
CA ILE A 34 11.10 3.55 -28.77
C ILE A 34 9.96 2.95 -29.60
N THR A 35 10.20 1.72 -30.09
CA THR A 35 9.18 0.91 -30.77
C THR A 35 8.75 -0.21 -29.85
N TYR A 36 7.43 -0.34 -29.62
CA TYR A 36 6.87 -1.37 -28.73
C TYR A 36 6.22 -2.48 -29.55
N TYR A 37 6.28 -3.71 -29.01
CA TYR A 37 5.73 -4.92 -29.60
C TYR A 37 4.83 -5.63 -28.58
N ASP A 38 3.75 -6.24 -29.08
CA ASP A 38 2.82 -7.08 -28.34
C ASP A 38 3.24 -8.56 -28.30
N ASP A 39 4.53 -8.80 -28.48
CA ASP A 39 5.19 -10.10 -28.43
C ASP A 39 6.63 -9.96 -27.89
N MET A 40 7.46 -10.99 -28.10
CA MET A 40 8.87 -11.04 -27.66
C MET A 40 9.86 -10.70 -28.79
N SER A 41 9.45 -9.95 -29.82
CA SER A 41 10.31 -9.62 -30.97
C SER A 41 11.32 -8.50 -30.69
N GLY A 42 11.06 -7.62 -29.69
CA GLY A 42 11.99 -6.57 -29.27
C GLY A 42 13.15 -7.09 -28.43
N ALA A 43 14.27 -6.37 -28.46
CA ALA A 43 15.49 -6.71 -27.72
C ALA A 43 15.31 -6.57 -26.19
N ASN A 44 14.42 -5.70 -25.76
CA ASN A 44 14.14 -5.44 -24.34
C ASN A 44 12.77 -5.99 -23.97
N VAL A 45 12.72 -6.83 -22.92
CA VAL A 45 11.49 -7.48 -22.46
C VAL A 45 10.81 -6.58 -21.42
N LEU A 46 9.54 -6.21 -21.65
CA LEU A 46 8.70 -5.51 -20.69
C LEU A 46 7.98 -6.49 -19.75
N SER A 47 7.36 -7.53 -20.33
CA SER A 47 6.68 -8.56 -19.55
C SER A 47 6.69 -9.89 -20.28
N ARG A 48 6.49 -10.98 -19.52
CA ARG A 48 6.34 -12.35 -20.05
C ARG A 48 4.92 -12.83 -19.79
N THR A 49 4.52 -13.88 -20.50
CA THR A 49 3.16 -14.44 -20.43
C THR A 49 2.71 -14.95 -19.05
N ASP A 50 3.59 -15.03 -18.09
CA ASP A 50 3.32 -15.51 -16.72
C ASP A 50 3.52 -14.46 -15.63
N GLN A 51 3.90 -13.24 -16.01
CA GLN A 51 4.24 -12.18 -15.06
C GLN A 51 3.73 -10.82 -15.54
N ASN A 52 3.08 -10.09 -14.62
CA ASN A 52 2.83 -8.66 -14.82
C ASN A 52 4.14 -7.89 -14.68
N ASN A 53 4.29 -6.83 -15.46
CA ASN A 53 5.44 -5.96 -15.34
C ASN A 53 5.33 -5.09 -14.09
N MET A 54 6.42 -5.00 -13.32
CA MET A 54 6.61 -4.08 -12.21
C MET A 54 7.90 -3.31 -12.47
N LEU A 55 7.75 -2.10 -13.00
CA LEU A 55 8.89 -1.25 -13.34
C LEU A 55 9.39 -0.49 -12.12
N ASN A 56 10.70 -0.45 -11.92
CA ASN A 56 11.34 0.55 -11.08
C ASN A 56 11.50 1.88 -11.85
N ALA A 57 12.05 2.93 -11.20
CA ALA A 57 12.14 4.25 -11.81
C ALA A 57 13.07 4.26 -13.05
N GLU A 58 14.20 3.55 -13.01
CA GLU A 58 15.14 3.46 -14.12
C GLU A 58 14.56 2.69 -15.30
N GLU A 59 13.87 1.58 -15.03
CA GLU A 59 13.18 0.79 -16.05
C GLU A 59 12.04 1.57 -16.71
N ALA A 60 11.30 2.37 -15.92
CA ALA A 60 10.24 3.22 -16.42
C ALA A 60 10.79 4.33 -17.34
N GLU A 61 11.93 4.91 -17.01
CA GLU A 61 12.62 5.88 -17.87
C GLU A 61 13.15 5.21 -19.12
N HIS A 62 13.83 4.07 -18.99
CA HIS A 62 14.42 3.34 -20.12
C HIS A 62 13.37 2.89 -21.15
N CYS A 63 12.18 2.50 -20.72
CA CYS A 63 11.09 2.12 -21.64
C CYS A 63 10.20 3.31 -22.04
N GLY A 64 10.54 4.55 -21.69
CA GLY A 64 9.78 5.74 -22.08
C GLY A 64 8.44 5.92 -21.39
N LEU A 65 8.20 5.24 -20.26
CA LEU A 65 7.01 5.46 -19.42
C LEU A 65 7.18 6.70 -18.55
N SER A 66 8.42 7.03 -18.17
CA SER A 66 8.79 8.21 -17.41
C SER A 66 9.72 9.10 -18.23
N ASP A 67 9.54 10.42 -18.11
CA ASP A 67 10.40 11.42 -18.78
C ASP A 67 11.74 11.63 -18.03
N GLY A 68 11.93 10.97 -16.89
CA GLY A 68 13.14 11.03 -16.09
C GLY A 68 12.93 10.64 -14.63
N THR A 69 14.03 10.52 -13.91
CA THR A 69 14.06 10.16 -12.50
C THR A 69 14.72 11.29 -11.70
N ALA A 70 14.12 11.68 -10.58
CA ALA A 70 14.64 12.69 -9.68
C ALA A 70 14.62 12.19 -8.24
N ALA A 71 15.76 12.27 -7.55
CA ALA A 71 15.87 11.94 -6.13
C ALA A 71 15.67 13.17 -5.22
N THR A 72 15.82 14.37 -5.76
CA THR A 72 15.69 15.64 -5.03
C THR A 72 14.77 16.62 -5.74
N GLY A 73 14.30 17.64 -5.01
CA GLY A 73 13.49 18.72 -5.59
C GLY A 73 14.27 19.53 -6.65
N GLU A 74 15.58 19.71 -6.45
CA GLU A 74 16.46 20.37 -7.41
C GLU A 74 16.58 19.59 -8.72
N GLU A 75 16.70 18.28 -8.65
CA GLU A 75 16.74 17.41 -9.83
C GLU A 75 15.39 17.43 -10.55
N LEU A 76 14.28 17.37 -9.82
CA LEU A 76 12.94 17.49 -10.39
C LEU A 76 12.74 18.84 -11.07
N ALA A 77 13.19 19.93 -10.45
CA ALA A 77 13.12 21.26 -11.05
C ALA A 77 13.89 21.34 -12.37
N LYS A 78 15.08 20.73 -12.44
CA LYS A 78 15.86 20.64 -13.68
C LYS A 78 15.15 19.83 -14.76
N LEU A 79 14.58 18.66 -14.40
CA LEU A 79 13.82 17.83 -15.36
C LEU A 79 12.59 18.57 -15.91
N LEU A 80 11.94 19.37 -15.07
CA LEU A 80 10.77 20.18 -15.45
C LEU A 80 11.15 21.51 -16.10
N ASN A 81 12.44 21.81 -16.30
CA ASN A 81 12.96 23.08 -16.81
C ASN A 81 12.43 24.30 -16.04
N LEU A 82 12.34 24.18 -14.70
CA LEU A 82 11.95 25.28 -13.83
C LEU A 82 13.19 26.15 -13.52
N GLU A 83 13.10 27.45 -13.81
CA GLU A 83 14.20 28.41 -13.49
C GLU A 83 14.29 28.66 -12.00
N GLU A 84 13.16 28.67 -11.31
CA GLU A 84 13.06 28.83 -9.85
C GLU A 84 12.04 27.85 -9.27
N TRP A 85 12.34 27.29 -8.12
CA TRP A 85 11.38 26.53 -7.33
C TRP A 85 11.59 26.84 -5.85
N ILE A 86 10.52 26.79 -5.08
CA ILE A 86 10.53 27.03 -3.64
C ILE A 86 9.77 25.91 -2.96
N GLU A 87 10.40 25.27 -1.99
CA GLU A 87 9.68 24.35 -1.09
C GLU A 87 8.83 25.19 -0.11
N ILE A 88 7.51 25.20 -0.34
CA ILE A 88 6.59 26.07 0.40
C ILE A 88 6.35 25.52 1.81
N ASP A 89 6.32 24.19 1.98
CA ASP A 89 5.99 23.58 3.26
C ASP A 89 6.49 22.12 3.32
N GLN A 90 6.92 21.71 4.51
CA GLN A 90 7.28 20.33 4.82
C GLN A 90 6.08 19.52 5.35
N PHE A 91 4.91 20.12 5.44
CA PHE A 91 3.71 19.52 6.02
C PHE A 91 3.36 18.16 5.38
N GLY A 92 3.48 18.03 4.08
CA GLY A 92 3.27 16.76 3.38
C GLY A 92 4.25 15.66 3.81
N ARG A 93 5.52 16.02 4.07
CA ARG A 93 6.55 15.09 4.57
C ARG A 93 6.28 14.69 6.01
N GLU A 94 5.83 15.62 6.85
CA GLU A 94 5.47 15.34 8.25
C GLU A 94 4.28 14.39 8.33
N ILE A 95 3.22 14.65 7.55
CA ILE A 95 2.07 13.74 7.45
C ILE A 95 2.50 12.35 6.98
N ALA A 96 3.32 12.28 5.92
CA ALA A 96 3.82 11.00 5.41
C ALA A 96 4.66 10.27 6.47
N SER A 97 5.56 10.98 7.16
CA SER A 97 6.39 10.41 8.23
C SER A 97 5.53 9.85 9.37
N ASP A 98 4.55 10.58 9.84
CA ASP A 98 3.66 10.14 10.92
C ASP A 98 2.76 8.99 10.49
N TRP A 99 2.35 8.98 9.23
CA TRP A 99 1.64 7.85 8.65
C TRP A 99 2.49 6.58 8.62
N TRP A 100 3.74 6.66 8.17
CA TRP A 100 4.66 5.53 8.17
C TRP A 100 4.92 4.99 9.58
N LYS A 101 5.14 5.86 10.57
CA LYS A 101 5.25 5.45 11.99
C LYS A 101 4.00 4.71 12.48
N THR A 102 2.83 5.18 12.07
CA THR A 102 1.56 4.53 12.42
C THR A 102 1.45 3.13 11.81
N LEU A 103 1.81 2.99 10.53
CA LEU A 103 1.82 1.69 9.86
C LEU A 103 2.84 0.71 10.46
N ASP A 104 4.02 1.18 10.79
CA ASP A 104 5.06 0.33 11.40
C ASP A 104 4.62 -0.13 12.80
N SER A 105 4.08 0.77 13.62
CA SER A 105 3.50 0.42 14.93
C SER A 105 2.36 -0.61 14.80
N TRP A 106 1.54 -0.51 13.75
CA TRP A 106 0.50 -1.49 13.45
C TRP A 106 1.11 -2.84 13.10
N LYS A 107 2.08 -2.88 12.18
CA LYS A 107 2.74 -4.13 11.73
C LYS A 107 3.41 -4.86 12.89
N GLU A 108 4.11 -4.13 13.78
CA GLU A 108 4.79 -4.70 14.94
C GLU A 108 3.82 -5.33 15.95
N GLY A 109 2.68 -4.68 16.20
CA GLY A 109 1.70 -5.13 17.20
C GLY A 109 0.58 -6.01 16.67
N GLN A 110 0.36 -6.05 15.36
CA GLN A 110 -0.81 -6.66 14.75
C GLN A 110 -1.00 -8.13 15.11
N GLN A 111 0.06 -8.93 15.04
CA GLN A 111 -0.02 -10.37 15.26
C GLN A 111 -0.43 -10.70 16.71
N ASP A 112 0.21 -10.07 17.70
CA ASP A 112 -0.14 -10.23 19.11
C ASP A 112 -1.58 -9.76 19.39
N LEU A 113 -1.95 -8.60 18.88
CA LEU A 113 -3.30 -8.07 19.06
C LEU A 113 -4.36 -9.00 18.49
N MET A 114 -4.14 -9.57 17.30
CA MET A 114 -5.08 -10.51 16.69
C MET A 114 -5.20 -11.82 17.49
N GLN A 115 -4.10 -12.34 18.04
CA GLN A 115 -4.14 -13.50 18.94
C GLN A 115 -4.95 -13.20 20.21
N ARG A 116 -4.75 -12.04 20.82
CA ARG A 116 -5.52 -11.60 22.01
C ARG A 116 -7.01 -11.44 21.70
N VAL A 117 -7.36 -10.94 20.53
CA VAL A 117 -8.76 -10.86 20.05
C VAL A 117 -9.39 -12.25 19.92
N GLN A 118 -8.62 -13.25 19.49
CA GLN A 118 -9.08 -14.65 19.37
C GLN A 118 -9.18 -15.38 20.71
N GLY A 119 -8.81 -14.72 21.82
CA GLY A 119 -8.91 -15.28 23.18
C GLY A 119 -7.61 -15.80 23.78
N ASN A 120 -6.49 -15.66 23.06
CA ASN A 120 -5.17 -15.91 23.62
C ASN A 120 -4.73 -14.72 24.49
N VAL A 121 -5.30 -14.65 25.67
CA VAL A 121 -5.13 -13.55 26.63
C VAL A 121 -4.67 -14.07 27.98
N ASP A 122 -3.82 -13.27 28.63
CA ASP A 122 -3.40 -13.54 29.99
C ASP A 122 -4.55 -13.32 30.98
N GLY A 123 -4.57 -14.10 32.04
CA GLY A 123 -5.52 -13.97 33.13
C GLY A 123 -5.58 -15.21 33.99
N LYS A 124 -5.50 -15.03 35.32
CA LYS A 124 -5.56 -16.12 36.30
C LYS A 124 -6.97 -16.68 36.42
N THR A 125 -7.98 -15.85 36.25
CA THR A 125 -9.38 -16.24 36.32
C THR A 125 -10.08 -16.13 34.97
N GLN A 126 -11.19 -16.84 34.77
CA GLN A 126 -12.02 -16.72 33.58
C GLN A 126 -12.50 -15.27 33.38
N LYS A 127 -12.92 -14.62 34.46
CA LYS A 127 -13.33 -13.23 34.46
C LYS A 127 -12.24 -12.29 33.93
N GLN A 128 -11.00 -12.42 34.40
CA GLN A 128 -9.86 -11.65 33.92
C GLN A 128 -9.60 -11.86 32.42
N ARG A 129 -9.67 -13.11 31.96
CA ARG A 129 -9.46 -13.44 30.54
C ARG A 129 -10.54 -12.79 29.66
N LEU A 130 -11.83 -12.87 30.04
CA LEU A 130 -12.90 -12.19 29.30
C LEU A 130 -12.69 -10.69 29.26
N VAL A 131 -12.33 -10.05 30.37
CA VAL A 131 -12.06 -8.61 30.41
C VAL A 131 -10.87 -8.25 29.50
N ASN A 132 -9.80 -9.04 29.51
CA ASN A 132 -8.62 -8.77 28.68
C ASN A 132 -8.91 -8.99 27.19
N GLN A 133 -9.74 -9.96 26.84
CA GLN A 133 -10.19 -10.15 25.47
C GLN A 133 -11.06 -8.98 24.97
N ILE A 134 -11.99 -8.50 25.80
CA ILE A 134 -12.79 -7.31 25.48
C ILE A 134 -11.88 -6.09 25.22
N LYS A 135 -10.88 -5.87 26.10
CA LYS A 135 -9.90 -4.78 25.90
C LYS A 135 -9.12 -4.91 24.59
N ALA A 136 -8.72 -6.13 24.23
CA ALA A 136 -8.03 -6.38 22.96
C ALA A 136 -8.90 -6.06 21.74
N ILE A 137 -10.19 -6.43 21.79
CA ILE A 137 -11.14 -6.10 20.71
C ILE A 137 -11.36 -4.58 20.63
N GLU A 138 -11.50 -3.90 21.77
CA GLU A 138 -11.65 -2.44 21.82
C GLU A 138 -10.38 -1.72 21.33
N GLU A 139 -9.20 -2.28 21.61
CA GLU A 139 -7.92 -1.81 21.06
C GLU A 139 -7.86 -1.96 19.55
N LEU A 140 -8.26 -3.11 19.02
CA LEU A 140 -8.34 -3.35 17.57
C LEU A 140 -9.29 -2.36 16.88
N ILE A 141 -10.46 -2.11 17.45
CA ILE A 141 -11.42 -1.12 16.91
C ILE A 141 -10.82 0.29 16.92
N ARG A 142 -9.99 0.65 17.91
CA ARG A 142 -9.32 1.96 17.93
C ARG A 142 -8.30 2.14 16.79
N TRP A 143 -7.69 1.04 16.32
CA TRP A 143 -6.81 1.07 15.17
C TRP A 143 -7.50 1.47 13.86
N GLU A 144 -8.80 1.20 13.71
CA GLU A 144 -9.57 1.67 12.54
C GLU A 144 -9.46 3.19 12.37
N ARG A 145 -9.57 3.95 13.47
CA ARG A 145 -9.45 5.42 13.40
C ARG A 145 -8.03 5.89 13.04
N LYS A 146 -7.00 5.16 13.51
CA LYS A 146 -5.60 5.49 13.23
C LYS A 146 -5.21 5.17 11.78
N LEU A 147 -5.72 4.06 11.25
CA LEU A 147 -5.43 3.60 9.90
C LEU A 147 -6.35 4.23 8.84
N GLY A 148 -7.47 4.84 9.25
CA GLY A 148 -8.39 5.53 8.36
C GLY A 148 -8.88 4.64 7.21
N GLU A 149 -8.87 5.17 5.99
CA GLU A 149 -9.37 4.47 4.80
C GLU A 149 -8.60 3.18 4.48
N THR A 150 -7.35 3.06 4.92
CA THR A 150 -6.53 1.86 4.69
C THR A 150 -6.77 0.75 5.72
N ALA A 151 -7.57 0.99 6.76
CA ALA A 151 -7.78 0.08 7.88
C ALA A 151 -8.24 -1.32 7.43
N ALA A 152 -9.16 -1.41 6.48
CA ALA A 152 -9.66 -2.67 5.96
C ALA A 152 -8.54 -3.49 5.29
N MET A 153 -7.73 -2.86 4.45
CA MET A 153 -6.62 -3.50 3.74
C MET A 153 -5.49 -3.88 4.70
N ALA A 154 -5.06 -2.95 5.56
CA ALA A 154 -3.98 -3.17 6.50
C ALA A 154 -4.28 -4.26 7.54
N SER A 155 -5.55 -4.54 7.82
CA SER A 155 -6.01 -5.55 8.79
C SER A 155 -6.48 -6.86 8.16
N GLY A 156 -6.30 -7.07 6.85
CA GLY A 156 -6.84 -8.24 6.16
C GLY A 156 -8.38 -8.35 6.26
N GLY A 157 -9.08 -7.22 6.27
CA GLY A 157 -10.53 -7.12 6.35
C GLY A 157 -11.12 -7.13 7.76
N ALA A 158 -10.32 -7.33 8.81
CA ALA A 158 -10.82 -7.32 10.19
C ALA A 158 -11.43 -5.97 10.60
N LEU A 159 -10.92 -4.85 10.08
CA LEU A 159 -11.41 -3.49 10.28
C LEU A 159 -12.26 -2.96 9.13
N SER A 160 -12.76 -3.81 8.25
CA SER A 160 -13.81 -3.46 7.30
C SER A 160 -15.14 -3.17 8.02
N LYS A 161 -16.11 -2.57 7.35
CA LYS A 161 -17.44 -2.30 7.92
C LYS A 161 -18.06 -3.57 8.54
N ASP A 162 -18.02 -4.69 7.83
CA ASP A 162 -18.55 -5.97 8.30
C ASP A 162 -17.70 -6.56 9.43
N GLY A 163 -16.36 -6.38 9.36
CA GLY A 163 -15.44 -6.75 10.43
C GLY A 163 -15.74 -6.01 11.73
N LEU A 164 -15.97 -4.71 11.67
CA LEU A 164 -16.32 -3.88 12.82
C LEU A 164 -17.67 -4.29 13.44
N ILE A 165 -18.66 -4.64 12.62
CA ILE A 165 -19.93 -5.16 13.11
C ILE A 165 -19.72 -6.47 13.88
N ARG A 166 -18.91 -7.39 13.34
CA ARG A 166 -18.56 -8.65 14.00
C ARG A 166 -17.82 -8.42 15.32
N LEU A 167 -16.84 -7.54 15.36
CA LEU A 167 -16.06 -7.21 16.57
C LEU A 167 -16.96 -6.63 17.66
N ARG A 168 -17.85 -5.70 17.31
CA ARG A 168 -18.84 -5.15 18.28
C ARG A 168 -19.79 -6.23 18.79
N GLY A 169 -20.25 -7.14 17.92
CA GLY A 169 -21.05 -8.30 18.32
C GLY A 169 -20.31 -9.25 19.26
N MET A 170 -18.99 -9.44 19.06
CA MET A 170 -18.15 -10.21 19.99
C MET A 170 -18.09 -9.56 21.37
N ILE A 171 -17.87 -8.24 21.44
CA ILE A 171 -17.88 -7.51 22.73
C ILE A 171 -19.18 -7.72 23.48
N LEU A 172 -20.33 -7.63 22.80
CA LEU A 172 -21.64 -7.83 23.44
C LEU A 172 -21.76 -9.23 24.03
N ARG A 173 -21.37 -10.25 23.28
CA ARG A 173 -21.41 -11.65 23.75
C ARG A 173 -20.47 -11.88 24.94
N LEU A 174 -19.26 -11.35 24.88
CA LEU A 174 -18.28 -11.47 25.99
C LEU A 174 -18.79 -10.73 27.24
N LYS A 175 -19.40 -9.57 27.10
CA LYS A 175 -20.02 -8.82 28.23
C LYS A 175 -21.19 -9.58 28.83
N GLN A 176 -22.00 -10.26 28.03
CA GLN A 176 -23.05 -11.16 28.56
C GLN A 176 -22.44 -12.34 29.33
N GLN A 177 -21.43 -13.01 28.79
CA GLN A 177 -20.73 -14.09 29.49
C GLN A 177 -20.15 -13.62 30.82
N LEU A 178 -19.58 -12.42 30.85
CA LEU A 178 -18.99 -11.83 32.06
C LEU A 178 -19.99 -11.67 33.22
N GLN A 179 -21.28 -11.49 32.91
CA GLN A 179 -22.35 -11.38 33.93
C GLN A 179 -22.64 -12.71 34.66
N TYR A 180 -22.29 -13.85 34.04
CA TYR A 180 -22.54 -15.18 34.60
C TYR A 180 -21.31 -15.86 35.18
N VAL A 181 -20.13 -15.19 35.14
CA VAL A 181 -18.90 -15.70 35.72
C VAL A 181 -18.78 -15.18 37.15
N GLU A 182 -18.84 -16.10 38.09
CA GLU A 182 -18.57 -15.86 39.51
C GLU A 182 -17.07 -15.52 39.71
N ASP A 183 -16.77 -14.77 40.77
CA ASP A 183 -15.37 -14.33 41.08
C ASP A 183 -14.44 -15.50 41.42
#